data_35b65775282d9097f4bca940c4676fae
#
_entry.id   35b65775282d9097f4bca940c4676fae
#
_cell.length_a   1.000
_cell.length_b   1.000
_cell.length_c   1.000
_cell.angle_alpha   90.00
_cell.angle_beta   90.00
_cell.angle_gamma   90.00
#
_symmetry.space_group_name_H-M   'P 1'
#
loop_
_entity.id
_entity.type
_entity.pdbx_description
1 polymer ?
#
loop_
_entity_poly.entity_id
_entity_poly.type
_entity_poly.pdbx_seq_one_letter_code
_entity_poly.pdbx_strand_id
1 'polypeptide(L)'
;MKRGVKRMNRLSVFGCVVGCVIQLAGCSMGVPSRAEAEEDSVNKMNMEEKMYAYKYPHPSVTTDNVIFGFDGNTVKVLLIERGGEPYKGCWAFPGGFLEMDESAEEGARRELMEETGLTTPFVKQFHAFTAPDRDPRERVLTIAYYSVVRLSEVKGMDDARQAKWFALDEIPENLAFDHEEMLRVAREEISKEIRLNTKDWQEMMKGFSKEEEEKIVSELGMRN
;
A
#
# COMPACT_ATOMS: atom_id res chain seq x y z
N MET A 1 -39.20 0.54 3.53
CA MET A 1 -38.82 1.85 2.96
C MET A 1 -37.33 1.77 2.60
N LYS A 2 -37.00 1.64 1.33
CA LYS A 2 -35.62 1.55 0.83
C LYS A 2 -35.13 2.95 0.50
N ARG A 3 -34.08 3.43 1.13
CA ARG A 3 -33.38 4.67 0.74
C ARG A 3 -32.16 4.26 -0.10
N GLY A 4 -32.21 4.63 -1.38
CA GLY A 4 -31.12 4.41 -2.31
C GLY A 4 -29.99 5.44 -2.09
N VAL A 5 -28.78 4.95 -1.97
CA VAL A 5 -27.56 5.76 -1.97
C VAL A 5 -27.14 5.96 -3.42
N LYS A 6 -27.06 7.22 -3.85
CA LYS A 6 -26.54 7.60 -5.18
C LYS A 6 -25.02 7.55 -5.15
N ARG A 7 -24.44 6.67 -5.93
CA ARG A 7 -23.01 6.69 -6.28
C ARG A 7 -22.75 7.88 -7.21
N MET A 8 -21.80 8.71 -6.86
CA MET A 8 -21.20 9.68 -7.79
C MET A 8 -20.01 9.03 -8.49
N ASN A 9 -20.12 8.93 -9.83
CA ASN A 9 -19.03 8.47 -10.68
C ASN A 9 -18.03 9.61 -10.90
N ARG A 10 -16.76 9.37 -10.61
CA ARG A 10 -15.64 10.17 -11.13
C ARG A 10 -15.44 9.81 -12.60
N LEU A 11 -15.62 10.77 -13.48
CA LEU A 11 -15.29 10.65 -14.91
C LEU A 11 -13.79 10.92 -15.09
N SER A 12 -13.08 9.89 -15.56
CA SER A 12 -11.78 10.03 -16.21
C SER A 12 -11.94 10.69 -17.57
N VAL A 13 -11.20 11.75 -17.84
CA VAL A 13 -11.16 12.39 -19.14
C VAL A 13 -9.95 11.85 -19.90
N PHE A 14 -10.18 10.90 -20.81
CA PHE A 14 -9.20 10.55 -21.85
C PHE A 14 -9.37 11.50 -23.04
N GLY A 15 -8.30 12.23 -23.36
CA GLY A 15 -8.23 13.08 -24.55
C GLY A 15 -8.08 12.24 -25.81
N CYS A 16 -9.00 12.44 -26.75
CA CYS A 16 -8.88 11.94 -28.12
C CYS A 16 -8.54 13.11 -29.02
N VAL A 17 -7.39 13.07 -29.68
CA VAL A 17 -6.96 14.04 -30.68
C VAL A 17 -7.53 13.60 -32.02
N VAL A 18 -8.46 14.38 -32.59
CA VAL A 18 -8.80 14.33 -34.02
C VAL A 18 -8.77 15.76 -34.55
N GLY A 19 -7.89 15.98 -35.52
CA GLY A 19 -7.77 17.25 -36.19
C GLY A 19 -8.93 17.56 -37.11
N CYS A 20 -9.33 18.80 -37.15
CA CYS A 20 -10.06 19.36 -38.29
C CYS A 20 -9.75 20.84 -38.48
N VAL A 21 -9.79 21.21 -39.72
CA VAL A 21 -9.33 22.35 -40.47
C VAL A 21 -10.03 23.68 -40.11
N ILE A 22 -9.22 24.70 -40.10
CA ILE A 22 -9.37 26.16 -40.15
C ILE A 22 -10.74 26.70 -40.59
N GLN A 23 -11.31 27.58 -39.77
CA GLN A 23 -12.05 28.73 -40.24
C GLN A 23 -11.84 29.92 -39.29
N LEU A 24 -11.23 30.98 -39.80
CA LEU A 24 -10.95 32.25 -39.13
C LEU A 24 -12.26 33.00 -38.87
N ALA A 25 -12.67 33.09 -37.60
CA ALA A 25 -13.57 34.12 -37.14
C ALA A 25 -12.96 34.71 -35.87
N GLY A 26 -12.67 35.99 -35.87
CA GLY A 26 -12.04 36.68 -34.76
C GLY A 26 -12.89 36.66 -33.52
N CYS A 27 -12.37 36.01 -32.51
CA CYS A 27 -12.86 36.10 -31.14
C CYS A 27 -11.73 36.63 -30.25
N SER A 28 -11.87 37.88 -29.78
CA SER A 28 -10.93 38.45 -28.81
C SER A 28 -10.91 37.54 -27.57
N MET A 29 -9.79 36.89 -27.28
CA MET A 29 -9.59 36.25 -26.02
C MET A 29 -9.51 37.36 -24.94
N GLY A 30 -10.61 37.53 -24.22
CA GLY A 30 -10.60 38.33 -23.01
C GLY A 30 -9.66 37.70 -22.00
N VAL A 31 -8.65 38.46 -21.59
CA VAL A 31 -7.87 38.10 -20.40
C VAL A 31 -8.84 38.03 -19.23
N PRO A 32 -8.87 36.92 -18.46
CA PRO A 32 -9.76 36.82 -17.31
C PRO A 32 -9.53 38.02 -16.38
N SER A 33 -10.60 38.61 -15.89
CA SER A 33 -10.51 39.76 -15.00
C SER A 33 -9.80 39.34 -13.70
N ARG A 34 -9.10 40.29 -13.08
CA ARG A 34 -8.38 40.05 -11.82
C ARG A 34 -9.30 39.46 -10.74
N ALA A 35 -10.61 39.72 -10.79
CA ALA A 35 -11.62 39.16 -9.91
C ALA A 35 -11.84 37.66 -10.15
N GLU A 36 -11.88 37.18 -11.41
CA GLU A 36 -12.04 35.76 -11.74
C GLU A 36 -10.79 34.95 -11.38
N ALA A 37 -9.59 35.53 -11.49
CA ALA A 37 -8.35 34.90 -11.06
C ALA A 37 -8.22 34.87 -9.52
N GLU A 38 -8.80 35.81 -8.80
CA GLU A 38 -8.88 35.83 -7.35
C GLU A 38 -9.95 34.85 -6.82
N GLU A 39 -11.08 34.68 -7.47
CA GLU A 39 -12.08 33.64 -7.12
C GLU A 39 -11.56 32.22 -7.36
N ASP A 40 -10.84 31.96 -8.45
CA ASP A 40 -10.21 30.64 -8.67
C ASP A 40 -9.08 30.35 -7.68
N SER A 41 -8.35 31.36 -7.21
CA SER A 41 -7.33 31.19 -6.18
C SER A 41 -7.93 30.97 -4.78
N VAL A 42 -9.07 31.62 -4.48
CA VAL A 42 -9.82 31.44 -3.22
C VAL A 42 -10.53 30.09 -3.18
N ASN A 43 -11.06 29.59 -4.32
CA ASN A 43 -11.64 28.26 -4.44
C ASN A 43 -10.62 27.13 -4.33
N LYS A 44 -9.35 27.36 -4.71
CA LYS A 44 -8.26 26.41 -4.47
C LYS A 44 -7.75 26.38 -3.03
N MET A 45 -8.01 27.44 -2.24
CA MET A 45 -7.63 27.50 -0.82
C MET A 45 -8.69 26.98 0.15
N ASN A 46 -9.91 26.67 -0.34
CA ASN A 46 -11.00 26.11 0.47
C ASN A 46 -11.18 24.59 0.29
N MET A 47 -10.12 23.83 0.15
CA MET A 47 -10.10 22.48 0.69
C MET A 47 -9.88 22.65 2.20
N GLU A 48 -10.99 22.86 2.94
CA GLU A 48 -10.99 22.73 4.40
C GLU A 48 -10.39 21.35 4.71
N GLU A 49 -9.17 21.32 5.22
CA GLU A 49 -8.66 20.14 5.91
C GLU A 49 -9.68 19.80 6.97
N LYS A 50 -10.40 18.71 6.78
CA LYS A 50 -11.45 18.26 7.70
C LYS A 50 -10.78 17.91 9.01
N MET A 51 -10.72 18.91 9.92
CA MET A 51 -10.10 18.75 11.22
C MET A 51 -11.00 17.92 12.11
N TYR A 52 -10.50 16.78 12.57
CA TYR A 52 -11.19 15.94 13.52
C TYR A 52 -10.81 16.34 14.94
N ALA A 53 -11.81 16.60 15.79
CA ALA A 53 -11.61 16.92 17.21
C ALA A 53 -12.08 15.74 18.08
N TYR A 54 -11.20 15.24 18.92
CA TYR A 54 -11.46 14.10 19.79
C TYR A 54 -11.39 14.50 21.27
N LYS A 55 -12.18 13.83 22.12
CA LYS A 55 -12.17 14.05 23.56
C LYS A 55 -10.86 13.57 24.23
N TYR A 56 -10.27 12.52 23.68
CA TYR A 56 -9.04 11.90 24.16
C TYR A 56 -8.01 11.85 23.03
N PRO A 57 -6.71 11.89 23.36
CA PRO A 57 -5.68 11.66 22.35
C PRO A 57 -5.87 10.32 21.63
N HIS A 58 -5.70 10.32 20.33
CA HIS A 58 -5.79 9.14 19.49
C HIS A 58 -4.43 8.84 18.87
N PRO A 59 -4.00 7.58 18.79
CA PRO A 59 -2.89 7.20 17.93
C PRO A 59 -3.35 7.25 16.47
N SER A 60 -2.45 7.58 15.59
CA SER A 60 -2.63 7.32 14.15
C SER A 60 -2.52 5.81 13.89
N VAL A 61 -3.24 5.34 12.89
CA VAL A 61 -3.23 3.92 12.52
C VAL A 61 -2.71 3.80 11.10
N THR A 62 -1.75 2.89 10.91
CA THR A 62 -1.22 2.50 9.60
C THR A 62 -1.48 1.03 9.33
N THR A 63 -1.28 0.62 8.09
CA THR A 63 -1.17 -0.79 7.70
C THR A 63 0.15 -1.02 7.00
N ASP A 64 0.74 -2.19 7.19
CA ASP A 64 1.97 -2.61 6.51
C ASP A 64 1.80 -4.03 5.94
N ASN A 65 2.35 -4.29 4.75
CA ASN A 65 2.18 -5.54 4.00
C ASN A 65 3.51 -6.28 3.83
N VAL A 66 3.69 -7.40 4.51
CA VAL A 66 4.80 -8.32 4.30
C VAL A 66 4.42 -9.32 3.20
N ILE A 67 4.77 -9.01 1.95
CA ILE A 67 4.43 -9.83 0.80
C ILE A 67 5.60 -10.73 0.40
N PHE A 68 5.37 -12.03 0.44
CA PHE A 68 6.31 -13.05 -0.04
C PHE A 68 5.96 -13.45 -1.47
N GLY A 69 6.89 -13.26 -2.40
CA GLY A 69 6.74 -13.60 -3.82
C GLY A 69 7.56 -14.83 -4.19
N PHE A 70 6.92 -15.82 -4.80
CA PHE A 70 7.59 -17.01 -5.30
C PHE A 70 7.82 -16.90 -6.81
N ASP A 71 9.08 -17.03 -7.25
CA ASP A 71 9.50 -16.91 -8.65
C ASP A 71 9.51 -18.24 -9.42
N GLY A 72 9.04 -19.33 -8.79
CA GLY A 72 9.09 -20.70 -9.31
C GLY A 72 10.27 -21.51 -8.75
N ASN A 73 11.23 -20.86 -8.11
CA ASN A 73 12.42 -21.48 -7.53
C ASN A 73 12.69 -21.05 -6.08
N THR A 74 12.62 -19.75 -5.79
CA THR A 74 12.92 -19.17 -4.48
C THR A 74 11.82 -18.21 -4.02
N VAL A 75 11.74 -17.99 -2.71
CA VAL A 75 10.86 -16.99 -2.10
C VAL A 75 11.62 -15.69 -1.92
N LYS A 76 10.97 -14.58 -2.26
CA LYS A 76 11.48 -13.21 -2.09
C LYS A 76 10.50 -12.39 -1.27
N VAL A 77 10.95 -11.31 -0.68
CA VAL A 77 10.11 -10.34 0.02
C VAL A 77 10.05 -9.03 -0.75
N LEU A 78 8.87 -8.42 -0.80
CA LEU A 78 8.65 -7.13 -1.44
C LEU A 78 8.98 -6.00 -0.47
N LEU A 79 9.83 -5.09 -0.89
CA LEU A 79 10.13 -3.85 -0.19
C LEU A 79 10.01 -2.66 -1.13
N ILE A 80 9.72 -1.50 -0.57
CA ILE A 80 9.76 -0.20 -1.23
C ILE A 80 10.90 0.66 -0.66
N GLU A 81 11.49 1.53 -1.49
CA GLU A 81 12.40 2.57 -1.01
C GLU A 81 11.61 3.83 -0.67
N ARG A 82 11.69 4.29 0.57
CA ARG A 82 10.96 5.46 1.03
C ARG A 82 11.42 6.75 0.34
N GLY A 83 10.47 7.49 -0.21
CA GLY A 83 10.71 8.79 -0.87
C GLY A 83 10.81 9.96 0.11
N GLY A 84 10.12 9.89 1.26
CA GLY A 84 9.97 10.96 2.25
C GLY A 84 10.56 10.65 3.63
N GLU A 85 10.70 11.70 4.44
CA GLU A 85 11.06 11.56 5.86
C GLU A 85 9.88 11.08 6.72
N PRO A 86 10.12 10.39 7.83
CA PRO A 86 11.42 9.89 8.30
C PRO A 86 11.91 8.69 7.48
N TYR A 87 13.18 8.34 7.63
CA TYR A 87 13.83 7.19 6.98
C TYR A 87 13.87 7.27 5.45
N LYS A 88 13.97 8.45 4.88
CA LYS A 88 14.14 8.64 3.43
C LYS A 88 15.33 7.84 2.89
N GLY A 89 15.10 7.06 1.81
CA GLY A 89 16.09 6.18 1.20
C GLY A 89 16.30 4.85 1.94
N CYS A 90 15.61 4.60 3.06
CA CYS A 90 15.55 3.29 3.69
C CYS A 90 14.48 2.42 3.02
N TRP A 91 14.62 1.11 3.19
CA TRP A 91 13.65 0.15 2.70
C TRP A 91 12.55 -0.09 3.73
N ALA A 92 11.32 -0.26 3.26
CA ALA A 92 10.15 -0.50 4.10
C ALA A 92 9.22 -1.51 3.46
N PHE A 93 8.30 -2.06 4.23
CA PHE A 93 7.15 -2.77 3.66
C PHE A 93 6.18 -1.75 3.06
N PRO A 94 5.48 -2.11 1.97
CA PRO A 94 4.40 -1.30 1.44
C PRO A 94 3.32 -1.05 2.50
N GLY A 95 2.93 0.20 2.68
CA GLY A 95 1.95 0.56 3.68
C GLY A 95 1.90 2.04 3.99
N GLY A 96 0.82 2.47 4.64
CA GLY A 96 0.55 3.86 4.97
C GLY A 96 -0.60 4.04 5.93
N PHE A 97 -1.05 5.28 6.07
CA PHE A 97 -2.12 5.64 7.00
C PHE A 97 -3.48 5.18 6.50
N LEU A 98 -4.31 4.72 7.45
CA LEU A 98 -5.71 4.40 7.16
C LEU A 98 -6.51 5.67 6.88
N GLU A 99 -7.34 5.63 5.86
CA GLU A 99 -8.38 6.60 5.63
C GLU A 99 -9.56 6.40 6.59
N MET A 100 -10.38 7.45 6.77
CA MET A 100 -11.45 7.45 7.77
C MET A 100 -12.66 6.58 7.38
N ASP A 101 -12.74 6.14 6.14
CA ASP A 101 -13.88 5.41 5.58
C ASP A 101 -13.50 4.03 5.03
N GLU A 102 -12.31 3.53 5.38
CA GLU A 102 -11.84 2.19 5.01
C GLU A 102 -11.54 1.31 6.23
N SER A 103 -11.65 0.01 6.06
CA SER A 103 -11.14 -0.97 7.02
C SER A 103 -9.62 -1.15 6.88
N ALA A 104 -8.97 -1.71 7.90
CA ALA A 104 -7.53 -1.96 7.85
C ALA A 104 -7.12 -2.90 6.69
N GLU A 105 -7.96 -3.87 6.32
CA GLU A 105 -7.71 -4.74 5.17
C GLU A 105 -7.83 -3.99 3.84
N GLU A 106 -8.83 -3.10 3.71
CA GLU A 106 -8.99 -2.26 2.52
C GLU A 106 -7.80 -1.31 2.38
N GLY A 107 -7.38 -0.65 3.47
CA GLY A 107 -6.19 0.22 3.49
C GLY A 107 -4.91 -0.53 3.12
N ALA A 108 -4.70 -1.73 3.67
CA ALA A 108 -3.55 -2.56 3.32
C ALA A 108 -3.51 -2.88 1.81
N ARG A 109 -4.64 -3.22 1.21
CA ARG A 109 -4.74 -3.50 -0.25
C ARG A 109 -4.56 -2.25 -1.10
N ARG A 110 -5.10 -1.11 -0.66
CA ARG A 110 -4.96 0.18 -1.35
C ARG A 110 -3.50 0.60 -1.39
N GLU A 111 -2.83 0.66 -0.24
CA GLU A 111 -1.42 1.04 -0.13
C GLU A 111 -0.51 0.10 -0.95
N LEU A 112 -0.73 -1.22 -0.88
CA LEU A 112 0.03 -2.18 -1.68
C LEU A 112 -0.09 -1.87 -3.18
N MET A 113 -1.30 -1.58 -3.65
CA MET A 113 -1.55 -1.24 -5.05
C MET A 113 -0.94 0.11 -5.43
N GLU A 114 -1.11 1.14 -4.60
CA GLU A 114 -0.64 2.51 -4.86
C GLU A 114 0.88 2.59 -4.89
N GLU A 115 1.58 1.90 -4.00
CA GLU A 115 3.04 1.96 -3.91
C GLU A 115 3.77 0.99 -4.83
N THR A 116 3.15 -0.12 -5.23
CA THR A 116 3.86 -1.20 -5.97
C THR A 116 3.18 -1.65 -7.26
N GLY A 117 1.92 -1.28 -7.49
CA GLY A 117 1.10 -1.80 -8.58
C GLY A 117 0.64 -3.26 -8.36
N LEU A 118 0.98 -3.89 -7.22
CA LEU A 118 0.63 -5.28 -6.94
C LEU A 118 -0.77 -5.37 -6.31
N THR A 119 -1.53 -6.36 -6.78
CA THR A 119 -2.78 -6.78 -6.15
C THR A 119 -2.69 -8.24 -5.70
N THR A 120 -3.30 -8.55 -4.57
CA THR A 120 -3.42 -9.93 -4.09
C THR A 120 -4.87 -10.23 -3.69
N PRO A 121 -5.39 -11.44 -4.00
CA PRO A 121 -6.74 -11.82 -3.61
C PRO A 121 -6.86 -12.07 -2.10
N PHE A 122 -5.75 -12.32 -1.42
CA PHE A 122 -5.73 -12.69 -0.02
C PHE A 122 -4.62 -11.96 0.72
N VAL A 123 -4.96 -11.34 1.85
CA VAL A 123 -4.02 -10.85 2.86
C VAL A 123 -4.51 -11.34 4.22
N LYS A 124 -3.59 -11.73 5.08
CA LYS A 124 -3.91 -12.15 6.44
C LYS A 124 -3.30 -11.20 7.45
N GLN A 125 -4.14 -10.62 8.30
CA GLN A 125 -3.67 -9.91 9.48
C GLN A 125 -2.94 -10.89 10.40
N PHE A 126 -1.72 -10.52 10.85
CA PHE A 126 -0.96 -11.39 11.74
C PHE A 126 -0.58 -10.72 13.06
N HIS A 127 -0.36 -9.42 13.08
CA HIS A 127 0.05 -8.73 14.30
C HIS A 127 -0.36 -7.25 14.29
N ALA A 128 -0.36 -6.62 15.48
CA ALA A 128 -0.43 -5.17 15.63
C ALA A 128 0.81 -4.69 16.38
N PHE A 129 1.65 -3.89 15.73
CA PHE A 129 2.85 -3.31 16.33
C PHE A 129 2.49 -2.02 17.03
N THR A 130 2.68 -1.99 18.34
CA THR A 130 2.11 -0.94 19.20
C THR A 130 3.14 -0.30 20.14
N ALA A 131 4.44 -0.48 19.90
CA ALA A 131 5.47 0.18 20.70
C ALA A 131 5.29 1.70 20.66
N PRO A 132 5.37 2.42 21.78
CA PRO A 132 5.09 3.86 21.83
C PRO A 132 5.99 4.72 20.93
N ASP A 133 7.19 4.27 20.69
CA ASP A 133 8.28 4.95 20.01
C ASP A 133 8.66 4.33 18.66
N ARG A 134 7.79 3.44 18.12
CA ARG A 134 8.04 2.80 16.82
C ARG A 134 8.14 3.78 15.65
N ASP A 135 7.42 4.89 15.73
CA ASP A 135 7.44 5.97 14.76
C ASP A 135 7.90 7.28 15.45
N PRO A 136 8.97 7.93 14.96
CA PRO A 136 9.49 9.15 15.60
C PRO A 136 8.60 10.39 15.42
N ARG A 137 7.60 10.34 14.53
CA ARG A 137 6.72 11.48 14.25
C ARG A 137 5.67 11.67 15.32
N GLU A 138 5.01 10.58 15.71
CA GLU A 138 3.90 10.60 16.67
C GLU A 138 3.55 9.20 17.17
N ARG A 139 2.51 9.08 17.97
CA ARG A 139 1.97 7.79 18.41
C ARG A 139 1.28 7.09 17.25
N VAL A 140 1.96 6.14 16.63
CA VAL A 140 1.44 5.33 15.52
C VAL A 140 1.31 3.88 15.93
N LEU A 141 0.23 3.25 15.55
CA LEU A 141 0.03 1.78 15.60
C LEU A 141 -0.03 1.28 14.17
N THR A 142 0.57 0.13 13.87
CA THR A 142 0.33 -0.51 12.58
C THR A 142 -0.35 -1.86 12.75
N ILE A 143 -1.27 -2.14 11.84
CA ILE A 143 -1.89 -3.46 11.66
C ILE A 143 -1.18 -4.13 10.50
N ALA A 144 -0.41 -5.17 10.80
CA ALA A 144 0.44 -5.82 9.82
C ALA A 144 -0.26 -7.03 9.18
N TYR A 145 -0.12 -7.10 7.86
CA TYR A 145 -0.65 -8.16 7.01
C TYR A 145 0.47 -8.89 6.30
N TYR A 146 0.26 -10.17 5.97
CA TYR A 146 1.12 -10.88 5.05
C TYR A 146 0.31 -11.63 3.98
N SER A 147 1.00 -11.95 2.89
CA SER A 147 0.51 -12.84 1.83
C SER A 147 1.66 -13.56 1.16
N VAL A 148 1.35 -14.71 0.53
CA VAL A 148 2.25 -15.40 -0.39
C VAL A 148 1.63 -15.33 -1.79
N VAL A 149 2.39 -14.81 -2.75
CA VAL A 149 1.93 -14.59 -4.13
C VAL A 149 2.92 -15.15 -5.15
N ARG A 150 2.48 -15.33 -6.39
CA ARG A 150 3.42 -15.49 -7.50
C ARG A 150 4.16 -14.18 -7.74
N LEU A 151 5.47 -14.26 -7.88
CA LEU A 151 6.28 -13.09 -8.18
C LEU A 151 5.84 -12.47 -9.50
N SER A 152 5.62 -11.17 -9.50
CA SER A 152 5.27 -10.36 -10.66
C SER A 152 6.15 -9.13 -10.73
N GLU A 153 6.12 -8.43 -11.86
CA GLU A 153 6.76 -7.12 -11.96
C GLU A 153 6.11 -6.13 -11.01
N VAL A 154 6.95 -5.35 -10.33
CA VAL A 154 6.54 -4.27 -9.43
C VAL A 154 7.25 -2.98 -9.83
N LYS A 155 6.63 -1.84 -9.53
CA LYS A 155 7.22 -0.51 -9.78
C LYS A 155 6.91 0.36 -8.59
N GLY A 156 7.91 1.12 -8.13
CA GLY A 156 7.67 2.18 -7.17
C GLY A 156 6.74 3.22 -7.76
N MET A 157 5.69 3.56 -7.04
CA MET A 157 4.65 4.51 -7.40
C MET A 157 4.32 5.34 -6.16
N ASP A 158 3.60 6.42 -6.33
CA ASP A 158 3.24 7.34 -5.28
C ASP A 158 4.46 7.78 -4.42
N ASP A 159 4.46 7.58 -3.12
CA ASP A 159 5.55 7.94 -2.20
C ASP A 159 6.75 6.98 -2.24
N ALA A 160 6.63 5.82 -2.93
CA ALA A 160 7.71 4.87 -3.11
C ALA A 160 8.61 5.27 -4.29
N ARG A 161 9.91 5.51 -4.04
CA ARG A 161 10.88 5.80 -5.11
C ARG A 161 11.09 4.61 -6.03
N GLN A 162 11.05 3.40 -5.47
CA GLN A 162 11.09 2.14 -6.20
C GLN A 162 10.48 1.02 -5.34
N ALA A 163 9.96 -0.01 -5.99
CA ALA A 163 9.58 -1.26 -5.36
C ALA A 163 10.45 -2.40 -5.92
N LYS A 164 10.88 -3.33 -5.06
CA LYS A 164 11.81 -4.40 -5.45
C LYS A 164 11.59 -5.66 -4.61
N TRP A 165 11.78 -6.82 -5.27
CA TRP A 165 11.85 -8.12 -4.64
C TRP A 165 13.28 -8.43 -4.18
N PHE A 166 13.44 -8.79 -2.91
CA PHE A 166 14.71 -9.21 -2.30
C PHE A 166 14.66 -10.68 -1.91
N ALA A 167 15.72 -11.42 -2.18
CA ALA A 167 15.88 -12.76 -1.63
C ALA A 167 15.95 -12.67 -0.09
N LEU A 168 15.49 -13.72 0.61
CA LEU A 168 15.39 -13.70 2.07
C LEU A 168 16.75 -13.61 2.80
N ASP A 169 17.82 -13.91 2.11
CA ASP A 169 19.22 -13.80 2.55
C ASP A 169 19.92 -12.51 2.05
N GLU A 170 19.24 -11.71 1.21
CA GLU A 170 19.76 -10.46 0.65
C GLU A 170 18.95 -9.23 1.08
N ILE A 171 18.25 -9.33 2.20
CA ILE A 171 17.44 -8.21 2.72
C ILE A 171 18.36 -7.07 3.15
N PRO A 172 18.07 -5.82 2.73
CA PRO A 172 18.88 -4.67 3.14
C PRO A 172 18.90 -4.47 4.66
N GLU A 173 20.05 -4.12 5.22
CA GLU A 173 20.19 -3.83 6.66
C GLU A 173 19.51 -2.53 7.10
N ASN A 174 19.25 -1.61 6.14
CA ASN A 174 18.65 -0.30 6.40
C ASN A 174 17.11 -0.33 6.28
N LEU A 175 16.45 -1.24 6.97
CA LEU A 175 14.99 -1.23 7.07
C LEU A 175 14.53 -0.04 7.95
N ALA A 176 13.40 0.56 7.55
CA ALA A 176 12.80 1.66 8.28
C ALA A 176 12.03 1.16 9.51
N PHE A 177 11.86 2.00 10.51
CA PHE A 177 11.05 1.76 11.70
C PHE A 177 11.43 0.44 12.41
N ASP A 178 10.43 -0.35 12.75
CA ASP A 178 10.51 -1.69 13.34
C ASP A 178 10.28 -2.82 12.31
N HIS A 179 10.55 -2.55 11.03
CA HIS A 179 10.25 -3.49 9.94
C HIS A 179 11.14 -4.76 9.96
N GLU A 180 12.32 -4.70 10.57
CA GLU A 180 13.12 -5.91 10.82
C GLU A 180 12.38 -6.87 11.76
N GLU A 181 11.83 -6.34 12.86
CA GLU A 181 11.02 -7.11 13.80
C GLU A 181 9.72 -7.60 13.16
N MET A 182 9.11 -6.76 12.32
CA MET A 182 7.89 -7.12 11.58
C MET A 182 8.15 -8.33 10.66
N LEU A 183 9.27 -8.36 9.93
CA LEU A 183 9.64 -9.49 9.11
C LEU A 183 9.86 -10.77 9.93
N ARG A 184 10.54 -10.64 11.07
CA ARG A 184 10.80 -11.76 11.98
C ARG A 184 9.48 -12.38 12.45
N VAL A 185 8.55 -11.55 12.93
CA VAL A 185 7.23 -12.00 13.40
C VAL A 185 6.39 -12.60 12.26
N ALA A 186 6.40 -11.98 11.07
CA ALA A 186 5.69 -12.52 9.90
C ALA A 186 6.18 -13.93 9.53
N ARG A 187 7.49 -14.16 9.56
CA ARG A 187 8.07 -15.50 9.29
C ARG A 187 7.69 -16.52 10.37
N GLU A 188 7.64 -16.12 11.63
CA GLU A 188 7.18 -16.98 12.72
C GLU A 188 5.71 -17.37 12.55
N GLU A 189 4.84 -16.42 12.24
CA GLU A 189 3.42 -16.69 12.02
C GLU A 189 3.18 -17.58 10.81
N ILE A 190 3.82 -17.30 9.68
CA ILE A 190 3.73 -18.15 8.47
C ILE A 190 4.23 -19.58 8.77
N SER A 191 5.32 -19.73 9.52
CA SER A 191 5.82 -21.05 9.93
C SER A 191 4.83 -21.82 10.79
N LYS A 192 4.06 -21.13 11.65
CA LYS A 192 2.94 -21.74 12.40
C LYS A 192 1.81 -22.17 11.48
N GLU A 193 1.42 -21.32 10.52
CA GLU A 193 0.39 -21.64 9.52
C GLU A 193 0.74 -22.90 8.72
N ILE A 194 1.98 -22.97 8.23
CA ILE A 194 2.52 -24.13 7.51
C ILE A 194 2.44 -25.39 8.37
N ARG A 195 2.96 -25.34 9.60
CA ARG A 195 3.00 -26.48 10.52
C ARG A 195 1.61 -27.00 10.88
N LEU A 196 0.64 -26.09 11.05
CA LEU A 196 -0.73 -26.41 11.42
C LEU A 196 -1.61 -26.69 10.20
N ASN A 197 -1.11 -26.45 8.98
CA ASN A 197 -1.84 -26.55 7.72
C ASN A 197 -3.22 -25.88 7.81
N THR A 198 -3.22 -24.62 8.23
CA THR A 198 -4.45 -23.88 8.51
C THR A 198 -5.24 -23.59 7.22
N LYS A 199 -6.50 -23.17 7.39
CA LYS A 199 -7.33 -22.76 6.23
C LYS A 199 -6.73 -21.55 5.51
N ASP A 200 -6.10 -20.63 6.24
CA ASP A 200 -5.49 -19.44 5.65
C ASP A 200 -4.26 -19.81 4.82
N TRP A 201 -3.43 -20.76 5.32
CA TRP A 201 -2.35 -21.33 4.51
C TRP A 201 -2.85 -21.99 3.23
N GLN A 202 -3.88 -22.84 3.35
CA GLN A 202 -4.49 -23.49 2.20
C GLN A 202 -5.09 -22.50 1.20
N GLU A 203 -5.64 -21.37 1.69
CA GLU A 203 -6.15 -20.30 0.84
C GLU A 203 -5.02 -19.60 0.07
N MET A 204 -3.92 -19.26 0.76
CA MET A 204 -2.74 -18.65 0.13
C MET A 204 -2.10 -19.57 -0.92
N MET A 205 -2.11 -20.89 -0.68
CA MET A 205 -1.53 -21.87 -1.61
C MET A 205 -2.44 -22.20 -2.80
N LYS A 206 -3.66 -21.68 -2.86
CA LYS A 206 -4.48 -21.81 -4.06
C LYS A 206 -3.78 -21.21 -5.27
N GLY A 207 -3.64 -22.01 -6.32
CA GLY A 207 -2.93 -21.58 -7.53
C GLY A 207 -1.44 -21.95 -7.58
N PHE A 208 -0.89 -22.55 -6.52
CA PHE A 208 0.43 -23.19 -6.53
C PHE A 208 0.29 -24.70 -6.72
N SER A 209 1.25 -25.32 -7.42
CA SER A 209 1.32 -26.79 -7.48
C SER A 209 1.88 -27.32 -6.15
N LYS A 210 1.77 -28.64 -5.93
CA LYS A 210 2.34 -29.28 -4.73
C LYS A 210 3.87 -29.14 -4.66
N GLU A 211 4.53 -29.24 -5.78
CA GLU A 211 6.00 -29.08 -5.85
C GLU A 211 6.41 -27.63 -5.54
N GLU A 212 5.61 -26.66 -5.97
CA GLU A 212 5.85 -25.25 -5.63
C GLU A 212 5.59 -24.99 -4.15
N GLU A 213 4.50 -25.52 -3.59
CA GLU A 213 4.19 -25.43 -2.16
C GLU A 213 5.32 -26.03 -1.31
N GLU A 214 5.84 -27.21 -1.67
CA GLU A 214 6.97 -27.84 -0.96
C GLU A 214 8.22 -26.95 -0.96
N LYS A 215 8.52 -26.26 -2.07
CA LYS A 215 9.62 -25.30 -2.13
C LYS A 215 9.37 -24.09 -1.23
N ILE A 216 8.17 -23.50 -1.29
CA ILE A 216 7.77 -22.37 -0.45
C ILE A 216 7.90 -22.75 1.04
N VAL A 217 7.39 -23.93 1.41
CA VAL A 217 7.49 -24.47 2.77
C VAL A 217 8.94 -24.65 3.20
N SER A 218 9.84 -25.08 2.30
CA SER A 218 11.26 -25.29 2.62
C SER A 218 11.98 -23.97 2.95
N GLU A 219 11.51 -22.83 2.43
CA GLU A 219 12.14 -21.53 2.63
C GLU A 219 11.48 -20.70 3.76
N LEU A 220 10.15 -20.78 3.89
CA LEU A 220 9.42 -20.05 4.93
C LEU A 220 9.24 -20.84 6.23
N GLY A 221 9.24 -22.17 6.14
CA GLY A 221 9.21 -23.03 7.32
C GLY A 221 10.53 -22.93 8.07
N MET A 222 10.54 -22.34 9.28
CA MET A 222 11.76 -22.30 10.10
C MET A 222 12.17 -23.74 10.44
N ARG A 223 13.39 -24.10 10.05
CA ARG A 223 14.00 -25.35 10.53
C ARG A 223 14.32 -25.18 12.02
N ASN A 224 13.75 -26.05 12.86
CA ASN A 224 14.10 -26.16 14.28
C ASN A 224 15.58 -26.57 14.41
#